data_28fd01407202a7a74dfba98c78d3f989
#
_entry.id   28fd01407202a7a74dfba98c78d3f989
#
_cell.length_a   1.000
_cell.length_b   1.000
_cell.length_c   1.000
_cell.angle_alpha   90.00
_cell.angle_beta   90.00
_cell.angle_gamma   90.00
#
_symmetry.space_group_name_H-M   'P 1'
#
loop_
_entity.id
_entity.type
_entity.pdbx_description
1 polymer ?
#
loop_
_entity_poly.entity_id
_entity_poly.type
_entity_poly.pdbx_seq_one_letter_code
_entity_poly.pdbx_strand_id
1 'polypeptide(L)'
;MVTLKQISEICGVSVSTVSKAMNGQPDVNPATAERIRKVARDLGYRPNAAARSLKTKRSYLIGVLFADQINHEYFANVLDSIRNTAMDLGYDIMFVSDRVGNYKMSFYNHSAYRNCDGVIIMEARFEDPEVVELAASELPIVVLDHVFSGCVSVMTDNVASMVEIVHYVAGMGH
;
A
#
# COMPACT_ATOMS: atom_id res chain seq x y z
N MET A 1 21.33 9.59 16.22
CA MET A 1 20.22 9.85 15.26
C MET A 1 19.51 11.10 15.73
N VAL A 2 19.27 12.08 14.83
CA VAL A 2 18.58 13.33 15.16
C VAL A 2 17.12 13.05 15.48
N THR A 3 16.59 13.73 16.50
CA THR A 3 15.22 13.54 17.00
C THR A 3 14.38 14.80 16.82
N LEU A 4 13.05 14.64 16.80
CA LEU A 4 12.12 15.78 16.78
C LEU A 4 12.32 16.71 17.98
N LYS A 5 12.77 16.18 19.11
CA LYS A 5 13.07 16.96 20.32
C LYS A 5 14.24 17.93 20.09
N GLN A 6 15.33 17.46 19.51
CA GLN A 6 16.47 18.30 19.16
C GLN A 6 16.10 19.43 18.19
N ILE A 7 15.29 19.12 17.16
CA ILE A 7 14.78 20.13 16.22
C ILE A 7 13.90 21.15 16.95
N SER A 8 13.06 20.72 17.89
CA SER A 8 12.18 21.59 18.67
C SER A 8 12.99 22.59 19.53
N GLU A 9 14.04 22.11 20.16
CA GLU A 9 14.95 22.93 20.98
C GLU A 9 15.66 24.00 20.12
N ILE A 10 16.19 23.63 18.94
CA ILE A 10 16.87 24.56 18.02
C ILE A 10 15.88 25.57 17.43
N CYS A 11 14.67 25.14 17.11
CA CYS A 11 13.65 26.03 16.53
C CYS A 11 12.87 26.83 17.59
N GLY A 12 13.04 26.58 18.88
CA GLY A 12 12.29 27.26 19.95
C GLY A 12 10.78 27.03 19.87
N VAL A 13 10.35 25.84 19.42
CA VAL A 13 8.94 25.46 19.28
C VAL A 13 8.67 24.11 19.96
N SER A 14 7.41 23.75 20.17
CA SER A 14 7.07 22.45 20.76
C SER A 14 7.39 21.29 19.80
N VAL A 15 7.66 20.09 20.33
CA VAL A 15 7.82 18.85 19.55
C VAL A 15 6.58 18.58 18.68
N SER A 16 5.39 18.93 19.19
CA SER A 16 4.14 18.81 18.44
C SER A 16 4.14 19.71 17.20
N THR A 17 4.58 20.97 17.34
CA THR A 17 4.71 21.91 16.21
C THR A 17 5.70 21.41 15.16
N VAL A 18 6.84 20.85 15.60
CA VAL A 18 7.81 20.23 14.69
C VAL A 18 7.16 19.07 13.93
N SER A 19 6.48 18.16 14.65
CA SER A 19 5.78 17.03 14.03
C SER A 19 4.75 17.47 13.01
N LYS A 20 3.94 18.49 13.32
CA LYS A 20 2.93 19.05 12.40
C LYS A 20 3.57 19.67 11.15
N ALA A 21 4.64 20.47 11.33
CA ALA A 21 5.36 21.08 10.21
C ALA A 21 6.00 20.06 9.28
N MET A 22 6.57 18.97 9.84
CA MET A 22 7.17 17.88 9.08
C MET A 22 6.12 17.07 8.29
N ASN A 23 4.89 16.99 8.81
CA ASN A 23 3.77 16.29 8.15
C ASN A 23 2.89 17.22 7.27
N GLY A 24 3.31 18.47 7.04
CA GLY A 24 2.58 19.39 6.16
C GLY A 24 1.22 19.85 6.69
N GLN A 25 1.00 19.79 8.00
CA GLN A 25 -0.28 20.21 8.59
C GLN A 25 -0.50 21.71 8.39
N PRO A 26 -1.70 22.13 7.97
CA PRO A 26 -2.00 23.52 7.59
C PRO A 26 -2.05 24.50 8.78
N ASP A 27 -2.14 23.98 9.99
CA ASP A 27 -2.22 24.78 11.23
C ASP A 27 -0.87 25.31 11.73
N VAL A 28 0.23 25.05 11.01
CA VAL A 28 1.54 25.62 11.29
C VAL A 28 1.80 26.76 10.31
N ASN A 29 2.19 27.94 10.86
CA ASN A 29 2.56 29.07 10.02
C ASN A 29 3.60 28.67 8.96
N PRO A 30 3.41 29.02 7.66
CA PRO A 30 4.28 28.60 6.57
C PRO A 30 5.76 28.95 6.76
N ALA A 31 6.08 30.15 7.27
CA ALA A 31 7.45 30.55 7.54
C ALA A 31 8.09 29.71 8.66
N THR A 32 7.33 29.38 9.70
CA THR A 32 7.78 28.50 10.78
C THR A 32 7.97 27.07 10.26
N ALA A 33 7.07 26.57 9.45
CA ALA A 33 7.19 25.23 8.88
C ALA A 33 8.44 25.12 7.98
N GLU A 34 8.71 26.12 7.14
CA GLU A 34 9.90 26.10 6.27
C GLU A 34 11.20 26.19 7.10
N ARG A 35 11.24 26.99 8.14
CA ARG A 35 12.39 27.05 9.06
C ARG A 35 12.65 25.69 9.72
N ILE A 36 11.59 25.02 10.19
CA ILE A 36 11.70 23.70 10.80
C ILE A 36 12.21 22.66 9.80
N ARG A 37 11.67 22.66 8.56
CA ARG A 37 12.12 21.73 7.51
C ARG A 37 13.58 21.98 7.11
N LYS A 38 14.00 23.24 7.07
CA LYS A 38 15.41 23.60 6.80
C LYS A 38 16.32 23.05 7.89
N VAL A 39 16.04 23.32 9.16
CA VAL A 39 16.83 22.80 10.29
C VAL A 39 16.86 21.26 10.28
N ALA A 40 15.73 20.61 10.00
CA ALA A 40 15.67 19.16 9.90
C ALA A 40 16.59 18.62 8.78
N ARG A 41 16.57 19.24 7.60
CA ARG A 41 17.49 18.90 6.48
C ARG A 41 18.94 19.10 6.86
N ASP A 42 19.28 20.24 7.41
CA ASP A 42 20.65 20.61 7.77
C ASP A 42 21.25 19.68 8.82
N LEU A 43 20.42 19.17 9.72
CA LEU A 43 20.79 18.16 10.73
C LEU A 43 20.78 16.71 10.21
N GLY A 44 20.36 16.49 8.98
CA GLY A 44 20.19 15.12 8.44
C GLY A 44 19.10 14.32 9.12
N TYR A 45 18.04 14.97 9.62
CA TYR A 45 16.89 14.28 10.19
C TYR A 45 16.19 13.43 9.16
N ARG A 46 15.94 12.18 9.50
CA ARG A 46 15.12 11.26 8.70
C ARG A 46 13.88 10.86 9.50
N PRO A 47 12.67 11.04 8.94
CA PRO A 47 11.47 10.54 9.57
C PRO A 47 11.60 9.04 9.88
N ASN A 48 11.18 8.65 11.07
CA ASN A 48 11.18 7.25 11.48
C ASN A 48 9.78 6.67 11.25
N ALA A 49 9.63 5.82 10.23
CA ALA A 49 8.37 5.17 9.90
C ALA A 49 7.81 4.35 11.06
N ALA A 50 8.65 3.64 11.83
CA ALA A 50 8.21 2.88 12.97
C ALA A 50 7.62 3.77 14.09
N ALA A 51 8.24 4.95 14.34
CA ALA A 51 7.70 5.91 15.31
C ALA A 51 6.37 6.53 14.83
N ARG A 52 6.23 6.74 13.51
CA ARG A 52 4.97 7.18 12.90
C ARG A 52 3.89 6.11 13.06
N SER A 53 4.21 4.87 12.75
CA SER A 53 3.31 3.72 12.85
C SER A 53 2.79 3.52 14.29
N LEU A 54 3.65 3.58 15.29
CA LEU A 54 3.26 3.52 16.71
C LEU A 54 2.26 4.61 17.10
N LYS A 55 2.41 5.82 16.56
CA LYS A 55 1.53 6.96 16.86
C LYS A 55 0.19 6.87 16.14
N THR A 56 0.19 6.44 14.88
CA THR A 56 -1.00 6.44 14.02
C THR A 56 -1.75 5.11 14.05
N LYS A 57 -1.13 4.06 14.59
CA LYS A 57 -1.58 2.66 14.51
C LYS A 57 -1.76 2.17 13.06
N ARG A 58 -1.01 2.77 12.12
CA ARG A 58 -0.95 2.41 10.71
C ARG A 58 0.50 2.29 10.28
N SER A 59 0.79 1.27 9.50
CA SER A 59 2.14 1.07 8.94
C SER A 59 2.37 1.91 7.68
N TYR A 60 1.31 2.27 6.98
CA TYR A 60 1.32 2.84 5.63
C TYR A 60 1.97 1.90 4.62
N LEU A 61 1.71 0.61 4.77
CA LEU A 61 2.23 -0.45 3.93
C LEU A 61 1.08 -1.30 3.39
N ILE A 62 1.01 -1.44 2.07
CA ILE A 62 0.07 -2.33 1.39
C ILE A 62 0.84 -3.55 0.88
N GLY A 63 0.35 -4.73 1.22
CA GLY A 63 0.82 -5.98 0.62
C GLY A 63 0.22 -6.17 -0.77
N VAL A 64 1.00 -6.68 -1.71
CA VAL A 64 0.52 -7.12 -3.01
C VAL A 64 0.90 -8.59 -3.16
N LEU A 65 -0.10 -9.46 -3.23
CA LEU A 65 0.11 -10.86 -3.53
C LEU A 65 0.02 -11.07 -5.03
N PHE A 66 1.12 -11.56 -5.58
CA PHE A 66 1.24 -11.97 -6.96
C PHE A 66 1.98 -13.31 -6.95
N ALA A 67 1.25 -14.38 -7.23
CA ALA A 67 1.78 -15.74 -7.05
C ALA A 67 2.54 -16.28 -8.27
N ASP A 68 2.39 -15.64 -9.42
CA ASP A 68 3.02 -16.05 -10.68
C ASP A 68 4.03 -15.03 -11.23
N GLN A 69 4.60 -15.28 -12.40
CA GLN A 69 5.58 -14.36 -13.00
C GLN A 69 4.89 -13.12 -13.59
N ILE A 70 5.36 -11.94 -13.24
CA ILE A 70 4.89 -10.65 -13.80
C ILE A 70 5.46 -10.52 -15.23
N ASN A 71 4.96 -11.33 -16.16
CA ASN A 71 5.38 -11.29 -17.56
C ASN A 71 4.25 -10.85 -18.52
N HIS A 72 3.09 -10.49 -17.97
CA HIS A 72 1.93 -10.05 -18.74
C HIS A 72 1.75 -8.54 -18.62
N GLU A 73 1.65 -7.84 -19.77
CA GLU A 73 1.56 -6.37 -19.82
C GLU A 73 0.37 -5.81 -19.03
N TYR A 74 -0.76 -6.51 -19.02
CA TYR A 74 -1.93 -6.12 -18.25
C TYR A 74 -1.60 -5.99 -16.75
N PHE A 75 -1.00 -7.03 -16.17
CA PHE A 75 -0.66 -7.01 -14.74
C PHE A 75 0.44 -6.00 -14.40
N ALA A 76 1.38 -5.77 -15.30
CA ALA A 76 2.39 -4.74 -15.13
C ALA A 76 1.76 -3.35 -15.05
N ASN A 77 0.79 -3.04 -15.92
CA ASN A 77 0.07 -1.77 -15.92
C ASN A 77 -0.81 -1.60 -14.67
N VAL A 78 -1.47 -2.67 -14.23
CA VAL A 78 -2.25 -2.66 -12.98
C VAL A 78 -1.34 -2.41 -11.78
N LEU A 79 -0.19 -3.08 -11.70
CA LEU A 79 0.77 -2.89 -10.62
C LEU A 79 1.33 -1.47 -10.59
N ASP A 80 1.63 -0.88 -11.76
CA ASP A 80 2.06 0.51 -11.86
C ASP A 80 0.97 1.48 -11.38
N SER A 81 -0.29 1.23 -11.70
CA SER A 81 -1.42 2.01 -11.21
C SER A 81 -1.56 1.91 -9.69
N ILE A 82 -1.46 0.70 -9.13
CA ILE A 82 -1.48 0.47 -7.67
C ILE A 82 -0.33 1.23 -7.02
N ARG A 83 0.89 1.11 -7.55
CA ARG A 83 2.07 1.79 -7.01
C ARG A 83 1.91 3.30 -7.00
N ASN A 84 1.52 3.90 -8.11
CA ASN A 84 1.38 5.35 -8.23
C ASN A 84 0.30 5.87 -7.27
N THR A 85 -0.86 5.20 -7.20
CA THR A 85 -1.94 5.57 -6.27
C THR A 85 -1.50 5.42 -4.81
N ALA A 86 -0.79 4.33 -4.47
CA ALA A 86 -0.27 4.13 -3.12
C ALA A 86 0.70 5.25 -2.73
N MET A 87 1.64 5.62 -3.62
CA MET A 87 2.59 6.72 -3.39
C MET A 87 1.87 8.07 -3.18
N ASP A 88 0.87 8.39 -3.99
CA ASP A 88 0.08 9.62 -3.86
C ASP A 88 -0.67 9.69 -2.52
N LEU A 89 -1.10 8.54 -2.00
CA LEU A 89 -1.75 8.40 -0.70
C LEU A 89 -0.76 8.24 0.47
N GLY A 90 0.54 8.25 0.20
CA GLY A 90 1.60 8.13 1.21
C GLY A 90 1.78 6.72 1.76
N TYR A 91 1.43 5.70 0.96
CA TYR A 91 1.66 4.29 1.24
C TYR A 91 2.86 3.76 0.45
N ASP A 92 3.59 2.86 1.07
CA ASP A 92 4.54 1.98 0.39
C ASP A 92 3.84 0.67 -0.01
N ILE A 93 4.37 -0.02 -1.02
CA ILE A 93 3.93 -1.36 -1.39
C ILE A 93 5.03 -2.39 -1.14
N MET A 94 4.64 -3.61 -0.83
CA MET A 94 5.54 -4.76 -0.74
C MET A 94 4.90 -5.99 -1.37
N PHE A 95 5.71 -6.87 -1.93
CA PHE A 95 5.21 -8.17 -2.35
C PHE A 95 5.03 -9.11 -1.16
N VAL A 96 3.86 -9.72 -1.09
CA VAL A 96 3.56 -10.79 -0.14
C VAL A 96 4.14 -12.09 -0.68
N SER A 97 4.79 -12.85 0.18
CA SER A 97 5.48 -14.09 -0.18
C SER A 97 5.21 -15.18 0.85
N ASP A 98 5.31 -16.43 0.43
CA ASP A 98 5.25 -17.62 1.29
C ASP A 98 6.55 -17.88 2.05
N ARG A 99 7.54 -16.99 1.92
CA ARG A 99 8.87 -17.16 2.48
C ARG A 99 9.55 -15.84 2.81
N VAL A 100 10.28 -15.83 3.94
CA VAL A 100 11.19 -14.73 4.32
C VAL A 100 12.56 -15.35 4.61
N GLY A 101 13.51 -15.13 3.72
CA GLY A 101 14.80 -15.83 3.77
C GLY A 101 14.61 -17.34 3.64
N ASN A 102 15.02 -18.11 4.65
CA ASN A 102 14.85 -19.56 4.70
C ASN A 102 13.60 -20.01 5.48
N TYR A 103 12.81 -19.07 6.00
CA TYR A 103 11.61 -19.40 6.77
C TYR A 103 10.39 -19.40 5.86
N LYS A 104 9.69 -20.55 5.80
CA LYS A 104 8.37 -20.63 5.19
C LYS A 104 7.34 -20.05 6.15
N MET A 105 6.41 -19.24 5.61
CA MET A 105 5.27 -18.69 6.35
C MET A 105 4.09 -18.52 5.39
N SER A 106 2.85 -18.52 5.92
CA SER A 106 1.70 -18.26 5.06
C SER A 106 1.67 -16.79 4.62
N PHE A 107 0.94 -16.50 3.55
CA PHE A 107 0.75 -15.13 3.06
C PHE A 107 0.15 -14.21 4.14
N TYR A 108 -0.77 -14.74 4.94
CA TYR A 108 -1.31 -14.02 6.10
C TYR A 108 -0.21 -13.69 7.11
N ASN A 109 0.58 -14.67 7.53
CA ASN A 109 1.65 -14.47 8.51
C ASN A 109 2.70 -13.48 8.00
N HIS A 110 3.06 -13.51 6.70
CA HIS A 110 3.99 -12.53 6.14
C HIS A 110 3.40 -11.12 6.19
N SER A 111 2.15 -10.95 5.81
CA SER A 111 1.46 -9.66 5.83
C SER A 111 1.33 -9.10 7.25
N ALA A 112 0.98 -9.95 8.22
CA ALA A 112 0.90 -9.60 9.63
C ALA A 112 2.29 -9.27 10.24
N TYR A 113 3.31 -10.06 9.93
CA TYR A 113 4.69 -9.81 10.36
C TYR A 113 5.22 -8.47 9.89
N ARG A 114 4.84 -8.04 8.69
CA ARG A 114 5.19 -6.74 8.13
C ARG A 114 4.25 -5.62 8.56
N ASN A 115 3.20 -5.93 9.32
CA ASN A 115 2.15 -4.99 9.71
C ASN A 115 1.49 -4.30 8.51
N CYS A 116 1.16 -5.03 7.45
CA CYS A 116 0.41 -4.45 6.34
C CYS A 116 -0.93 -3.88 6.82
N ASP A 117 -1.30 -2.69 6.35
CA ASP A 117 -2.61 -2.09 6.62
C ASP A 117 -3.73 -2.73 5.77
N GLY A 118 -3.35 -3.47 4.74
CA GLY A 118 -4.22 -4.24 3.86
C GLY A 118 -3.42 -4.98 2.80
N VAL A 119 -4.08 -5.88 2.06
CA VAL A 119 -3.47 -6.66 0.98
C VAL A 119 -4.32 -6.63 -0.27
N ILE A 120 -3.67 -6.51 -1.43
CA ILE A 120 -4.27 -6.66 -2.75
C ILE A 120 -3.83 -8.01 -3.30
N ILE A 121 -4.78 -8.90 -3.59
CA ILE A 121 -4.54 -10.16 -4.29
C ILE A 121 -4.76 -9.91 -5.77
N MET A 122 -3.67 -9.81 -6.55
CA MET A 122 -3.74 -9.52 -7.98
C MET A 122 -3.90 -10.77 -8.83
N GLU A 123 -3.09 -11.78 -8.53
CA GLU A 123 -3.10 -13.08 -9.22
C GLU A 123 -2.62 -14.14 -8.25
N ALA A 124 -3.40 -15.18 -8.11
CA ALA A 124 -3.09 -16.31 -7.25
C ALA A 124 -3.88 -17.56 -7.70
N ARG A 125 -3.47 -18.72 -7.25
CA ARG A 125 -4.33 -19.90 -7.30
C ARG A 125 -5.37 -19.76 -6.18
N PHE A 126 -6.56 -19.34 -6.55
CA PHE A 126 -7.60 -18.96 -5.59
C PHE A 126 -8.11 -20.14 -4.74
N GLU A 127 -7.87 -21.38 -5.16
CA GLU A 127 -8.14 -22.60 -4.39
C GLU A 127 -7.00 -22.95 -3.40
N ASP A 128 -5.88 -22.24 -3.44
CA ASP A 128 -4.76 -22.49 -2.52
C ASP A 128 -5.22 -22.18 -1.09
N PRO A 129 -5.06 -23.12 -0.14
CA PRO A 129 -5.46 -22.91 1.25
C PRO A 129 -4.82 -21.68 1.91
N GLU A 130 -3.58 -21.32 1.54
CA GLU A 130 -2.91 -20.13 2.08
C GLU A 130 -3.52 -18.83 1.53
N VAL A 131 -4.03 -18.83 0.29
CA VAL A 131 -4.76 -17.69 -0.30
C VAL A 131 -6.15 -17.56 0.36
N VAL A 132 -6.83 -18.69 0.57
CA VAL A 132 -8.12 -18.72 1.27
C VAL A 132 -7.98 -18.26 2.73
N GLU A 133 -6.90 -18.67 3.43
CA GLU A 133 -6.57 -18.18 4.78
C GLU A 133 -6.40 -16.66 4.80
N LEU A 134 -5.64 -16.11 3.86
CA LEU A 134 -5.41 -14.67 3.74
C LEU A 134 -6.75 -13.93 3.48
N ALA A 135 -7.56 -14.43 2.54
CA ALA A 135 -8.83 -13.81 2.18
C ALA A 135 -9.84 -13.83 3.32
N ALA A 136 -9.81 -14.86 4.19
CA ALA A 136 -10.66 -15.00 5.36
C ALA A 136 -10.14 -14.27 6.61
N SER A 137 -8.97 -13.61 6.52
CA SER A 137 -8.34 -12.95 7.65
C SER A 137 -9.04 -11.63 8.03
N GLU A 138 -8.64 -11.05 9.17
CA GLU A 138 -9.12 -9.73 9.62
C GLU A 138 -8.49 -8.54 8.85
N LEU A 139 -7.50 -8.80 7.98
CA LEU A 139 -6.89 -7.76 7.16
C LEU A 139 -7.87 -7.25 6.11
N PRO A 140 -7.89 -5.96 5.80
CA PRO A 140 -8.59 -5.44 4.64
C PRO A 140 -8.02 -6.04 3.34
N ILE A 141 -8.85 -6.79 2.62
CA ILE A 141 -8.45 -7.50 1.40
C ILE A 141 -9.21 -6.95 0.19
N VAL A 142 -8.48 -6.67 -0.87
CA VAL A 142 -9.00 -6.42 -2.21
C VAL A 142 -8.53 -7.53 -3.14
N VAL A 143 -9.43 -8.09 -3.94
CA VAL A 143 -9.12 -9.18 -4.89
C VAL A 143 -9.40 -8.71 -6.30
N LEU A 144 -8.49 -8.97 -7.23
CA LEU A 144 -8.71 -8.72 -8.66
C LEU A 144 -9.21 -10.00 -9.34
N ASP A 145 -10.20 -9.82 -10.22
CA ASP A 145 -10.76 -10.86 -11.08
C ASP A 145 -11.25 -12.14 -10.36
N HIS A 146 -11.50 -12.06 -9.06
CA HIS A 146 -12.08 -13.16 -8.28
C HIS A 146 -12.95 -12.64 -7.14
N VAL A 147 -13.84 -13.49 -6.61
CA VAL A 147 -14.76 -13.16 -5.51
C VAL A 147 -14.52 -14.06 -4.31
N PHE A 148 -14.08 -13.47 -3.20
CA PHE A 148 -14.11 -14.10 -1.89
C PHE A 148 -15.19 -13.45 -1.00
N SER A 149 -15.88 -14.25 -0.21
CA SER A 149 -16.82 -13.72 0.77
C SER A 149 -16.12 -12.82 1.78
N GLY A 150 -16.63 -11.61 1.98
CA GLY A 150 -16.06 -10.63 2.91
C GLY A 150 -14.95 -9.75 2.34
N CYS A 151 -14.47 -10.02 1.13
CA CYS A 151 -13.48 -9.19 0.45
C CYS A 151 -14.13 -8.20 -0.52
N VAL A 152 -13.41 -7.11 -0.80
CA VAL A 152 -13.75 -6.22 -1.91
C VAL A 152 -13.19 -6.83 -3.20
N SER A 153 -14.03 -7.04 -4.20
CA SER A 153 -13.62 -7.55 -5.51
C SER A 153 -13.64 -6.45 -6.56
N VAL A 154 -12.58 -6.38 -7.37
CA VAL A 154 -12.48 -5.51 -8.55
C VAL A 154 -12.45 -6.41 -9.76
N MET A 155 -13.46 -6.32 -10.60
CA MET A 155 -13.66 -7.22 -11.75
C MET A 155 -13.96 -6.42 -13.01
N THR A 156 -13.54 -6.94 -14.14
CA THR A 156 -14.00 -6.49 -15.46
C THR A 156 -15.36 -7.11 -15.76
N ASP A 157 -16.26 -6.36 -16.42
CA ASP A 157 -17.52 -6.91 -16.92
C ASP A 157 -17.27 -7.70 -18.22
N ASN A 158 -16.70 -8.90 -18.04
CA ASN A 158 -16.37 -9.77 -19.17
C ASN A 158 -17.62 -10.27 -19.91
N VAL A 159 -18.77 -10.35 -19.22
CA VAL A 159 -20.03 -10.79 -19.85
C VAL A 159 -20.54 -9.72 -20.81
N ALA A 160 -20.65 -8.47 -20.34
CA ALA A 160 -21.08 -7.37 -21.21
C ALA A 160 -20.12 -7.18 -22.39
N SER A 161 -18.81 -7.18 -22.12
CA SER A 161 -17.79 -7.05 -23.17
C SER A 161 -17.89 -8.15 -24.22
N MET A 162 -18.11 -9.40 -23.80
CA MET A 162 -18.25 -10.53 -24.73
C MET A 162 -19.53 -10.44 -25.55
N VAL A 163 -20.63 -10.02 -24.95
CA VAL A 163 -21.91 -9.79 -25.66
C VAL A 163 -21.72 -8.73 -26.76
N GLU A 164 -21.05 -7.62 -26.44
CA GLU A 164 -20.77 -6.57 -27.41
C GLU A 164 -19.88 -7.06 -28.56
N ILE A 165 -18.83 -7.84 -28.28
CA ILE A 165 -17.97 -8.43 -29.31
C ILE A 165 -18.77 -9.37 -30.24
N VAL A 166 -19.61 -10.24 -29.66
CA VAL A 166 -20.44 -11.16 -30.46
C VAL A 166 -21.41 -10.39 -31.33
N HIS A 167 -22.08 -9.37 -30.83
CA HIS A 167 -22.97 -8.51 -31.62
C HIS A 167 -22.22 -7.80 -32.74
N TYR A 168 -21.02 -7.29 -32.46
CA TYR A 168 -20.19 -6.65 -33.48
C TYR A 168 -19.81 -7.60 -34.63
N VAL A 169 -19.29 -8.80 -34.29
CA VAL A 169 -18.87 -9.80 -35.25
C VAL A 169 -20.06 -10.31 -36.08
N ALA A 170 -21.21 -10.61 -35.43
CA ALA A 170 -22.44 -11.02 -36.14
C ALA A 170 -22.96 -9.90 -37.06
N GLY A 171 -22.87 -8.65 -36.68
CA GLY A 171 -23.24 -7.50 -37.50
C GLY A 171 -22.36 -7.32 -38.75
N MET A 172 -21.14 -7.87 -38.73
CA MET A 172 -20.23 -7.92 -39.88
C MET A 172 -20.52 -9.09 -40.84
N GLY A 173 -21.48 -9.97 -40.53
CA GLY A 173 -21.89 -11.09 -41.37
C GLY A 173 -21.07 -12.37 -41.15
N HIS A 174 -20.39 -12.48 -40.02
CA HIS A 174 -19.67 -13.69 -39.62
C HIS A 174 -20.53 -14.60 -38.75
#